data_515f675d7fc11619c396c78c12ec1392
#
_entry.id   515f675d7fc11619c396c78c12ec1392
#
_cell.length_a   1.000
_cell.length_b   1.000
_cell.length_c   1.000
_cell.angle_alpha   90.00
_cell.angle_beta   90.00
_cell.angle_gamma   90.00
#
_symmetry.space_group_name_H-M   'P 1'
#
loop_
_entity.id
_entity.type
_entity.pdbx_description
1 polymer ?
#
loop_
_entity_poly.entity_id
_entity_poly.type
_entity_poly.pdbx_seq_one_letter_code
_entity_poly.pdbx_strand_id
1 'polypeptide(L)'
;IKLIEKSTEETIIDDIDNAQEQTAFVLVDLEGTASMAVASAISRADLVITLCQGSQDDADEAAKTIKLVNRQAKVLNRSIPFAVLMTRTNPAITPRTLKHIMNEFHEAGVEIFKTSLIDREAFRAIRSFGGTVNDLDPKQVSGIDKAVANAHALAVEVIERIKGIKREGGQKHD
;
A
#
# COMPACT_ATOMS: atom_id res chain seq x y z
N ILE A 1 -13.19 -9.59 8.29
CA ILE A 1 -11.95 -9.83 7.51
C ILE A 1 -11.55 -11.29 7.71
N LYS A 2 -11.33 -12.02 6.60
CA LYS A 2 -10.74 -13.37 6.63
C LYS A 2 -9.22 -13.19 6.57
N LEU A 3 -8.50 -13.77 7.52
CA LEU A 3 -7.04 -13.77 7.56
C LEU A 3 -6.53 -15.11 7.04
N ILE A 4 -5.55 -15.07 6.13
CA ILE A 4 -4.79 -16.23 5.68
C ILE A 4 -3.38 -16.06 6.23
N GLU A 5 -3.02 -16.89 7.19
CA GLU A 5 -1.71 -16.88 7.81
C GLU A 5 -0.79 -17.90 7.14
N LYS A 6 0.50 -17.59 7.11
CA LYS A 6 1.56 -18.51 6.66
C LYS A 6 1.53 -18.90 5.18
N SER A 7 1.13 -17.98 4.29
CA SER A 7 1.39 -18.17 2.86
C SER A 7 2.91 -18.26 2.62
N THR A 8 3.31 -19.26 1.84
CA THR A 8 4.72 -19.51 1.49
C THR A 8 4.99 -19.12 0.04
N GLU A 9 6.25 -19.19 -0.38
CA GLU A 9 6.61 -18.98 -1.80
C GLU A 9 5.88 -19.95 -2.74
N GLU A 10 5.55 -21.16 -2.26
CA GLU A 10 4.88 -22.20 -3.03
C GLU A 10 3.36 -22.03 -3.08
N THR A 11 2.75 -21.45 -2.01
CA THR A 11 1.29 -21.38 -1.87
C THR A 11 0.69 -20.01 -2.16
N ILE A 12 1.49 -18.94 -2.15
CA ILE A 12 0.99 -17.56 -2.18
C ILE A 12 0.11 -17.26 -3.41
N ILE A 13 0.41 -17.84 -4.56
CA ILE A 13 -0.39 -17.65 -5.78
C ILE A 13 -1.77 -18.28 -5.61
N ASP A 14 -1.81 -19.55 -5.18
CA ASP A 14 -3.06 -20.28 -4.96
C ASP A 14 -3.89 -19.64 -3.84
N ASP A 15 -3.24 -19.15 -2.79
CA ASP A 15 -3.91 -18.43 -1.69
C ASP A 15 -4.57 -17.13 -2.17
N ILE A 16 -3.88 -16.37 -3.04
CA ILE A 16 -4.44 -15.16 -3.65
C ILE A 16 -5.58 -15.51 -4.60
N ASP A 17 -5.38 -16.47 -5.51
CA ASP A 17 -6.36 -16.87 -6.51
C ASP A 17 -7.64 -17.42 -5.86
N ASN A 18 -7.54 -18.23 -4.82
CA ASN A 18 -8.67 -18.71 -4.02
C ASN A 18 -9.37 -17.58 -3.22
N ALA A 19 -8.61 -16.62 -2.69
CA ALA A 19 -9.17 -15.52 -1.93
C ALA A 19 -9.97 -14.55 -2.82
N GLN A 20 -9.49 -14.25 -4.03
CA GLN A 20 -10.17 -13.34 -4.96
C GLN A 20 -11.51 -13.86 -5.47
N GLU A 21 -11.71 -15.20 -5.51
CA GLU A 21 -13.00 -15.79 -5.85
C GLU A 21 -14.08 -15.57 -4.78
N GLN A 22 -13.65 -15.32 -3.52
CA GLN A 22 -14.53 -15.26 -2.36
C GLN A 22 -14.70 -13.84 -1.81
N THR A 23 -13.90 -12.87 -2.24
CA THR A 23 -13.86 -11.53 -1.64
C THR A 23 -13.72 -10.44 -2.71
N ALA A 24 -14.26 -9.26 -2.40
CA ALA A 24 -14.13 -8.10 -3.28
C ALA A 24 -12.70 -7.52 -3.33
N PHE A 25 -11.92 -7.73 -2.27
CA PHE A 25 -10.53 -7.26 -2.16
C PHE A 25 -9.67 -8.30 -1.46
N VAL A 26 -8.47 -8.49 -1.96
CA VAL A 26 -7.40 -9.26 -1.31
C VAL A 26 -6.27 -8.30 -1.00
N LEU A 27 -5.88 -8.19 0.26
CA LEU A 27 -4.70 -7.45 0.71
C LEU A 27 -3.59 -8.43 1.02
N VAL A 28 -2.44 -8.25 0.39
CA VAL A 28 -1.25 -9.07 0.65
C VAL A 28 -0.22 -8.19 1.35
N ASP A 29 0.05 -8.48 2.63
CA ASP A 29 1.11 -7.83 3.40
C ASP A 29 2.40 -8.63 3.25
N LEU A 30 3.41 -8.00 2.69
CA LEU A 30 4.67 -8.64 2.30
C LEU A 30 5.83 -8.10 3.13
N GLU A 31 6.77 -8.97 3.46
CA GLU A 31 8.04 -8.54 4.02
C GLU A 31 8.83 -7.67 3.02
N GLY A 32 9.58 -6.67 3.54
CA GLY A 32 10.32 -5.71 2.71
C GLY A 32 11.49 -6.27 1.92
N THR A 33 11.76 -7.59 1.98
CA THR A 33 12.86 -8.24 1.27
C THR A 33 12.41 -8.82 -0.07
N ALA A 34 13.21 -8.60 -1.11
CA ALA A 34 12.95 -9.20 -2.42
C ALA A 34 13.07 -10.73 -2.32
N SER A 35 11.92 -11.41 -2.36
CA SER A 35 11.80 -12.88 -2.36
C SER A 35 10.96 -13.35 -3.53
N MET A 36 10.95 -14.67 -3.76
CA MET A 36 10.05 -15.26 -4.76
C MET A 36 8.59 -15.05 -4.40
N ALA A 37 8.23 -15.08 -3.11
CA ALA A 37 6.88 -14.77 -2.63
C ALA A 37 6.45 -13.34 -3.02
N VAL A 38 7.33 -12.35 -2.82
CA VAL A 38 7.09 -10.96 -3.22
C VAL A 38 6.88 -10.83 -4.73
N ALA A 39 7.74 -11.46 -5.53
CA ALA A 39 7.62 -11.46 -6.99
C ALA A 39 6.31 -12.13 -7.46
N SER A 40 5.93 -13.24 -6.82
CA SER A 40 4.69 -13.98 -7.10
C SER A 40 3.45 -13.14 -6.74
N ALA A 41 3.43 -12.51 -5.56
CA ALA A 41 2.33 -11.62 -5.17
C ALA A 41 2.20 -10.41 -6.10
N ILE A 42 3.31 -9.76 -6.48
CA ILE A 42 3.32 -8.67 -7.46
C ILE A 42 2.73 -9.14 -8.79
N SER A 43 2.98 -10.38 -9.19
CA SER A 43 2.46 -10.94 -10.44
C SER A 43 0.92 -11.03 -10.47
N ARG A 44 0.25 -11.07 -9.34
CA ARG A 44 -1.21 -11.12 -9.18
C ARG A 44 -1.84 -9.78 -8.83
N ALA A 45 -1.03 -8.75 -8.53
CA ALA A 45 -1.53 -7.48 -8.05
C ALA A 45 -2.24 -6.66 -9.14
N ASP A 46 -3.39 -6.07 -8.79
CA ASP A 46 -4.05 -4.98 -9.53
C ASP A 46 -3.41 -3.63 -9.22
N LEU A 47 -2.86 -3.47 -8.02
CA LEU A 47 -2.15 -2.28 -7.56
C LEU A 47 -1.10 -2.67 -6.52
N VAL A 48 0.13 -2.21 -6.70
CA VAL A 48 1.19 -2.32 -5.70
C VAL A 48 1.33 -1.00 -4.95
N ILE A 49 1.24 -1.05 -3.62
CA ILE A 49 1.42 0.12 -2.75
C ILE A 49 2.74 -0.03 -2.01
N THR A 50 3.66 0.90 -2.26
CA THR A 50 4.96 0.95 -1.58
C THR A 50 4.92 2.01 -0.49
N LEU A 51 5.33 1.66 0.73
CA LEU A 51 5.31 2.56 1.87
C LEU A 51 6.62 3.36 1.96
N CYS A 52 6.54 4.66 2.30
CA CYS A 52 7.69 5.52 2.55
C CYS A 52 7.39 6.46 3.73
N GLN A 53 8.31 6.57 4.69
CA GLN A 53 8.15 7.45 5.85
C GLN A 53 8.78 8.84 5.69
N GLY A 54 9.40 9.11 4.56
CA GLY A 54 10.03 10.40 4.28
C GLY A 54 11.47 10.53 4.79
N SER A 55 12.16 9.41 5.01
CA SER A 55 13.61 9.33 5.11
C SER A 55 14.23 8.90 3.77
N GLN A 56 15.52 9.21 3.56
CA GLN A 56 16.21 8.77 2.33
C GLN A 56 16.29 7.25 2.26
N ASP A 57 16.53 6.58 3.38
CA ASP A 57 16.60 5.12 3.44
C ASP A 57 15.27 4.49 3.00
N ASP A 58 14.14 5.03 3.46
CA ASP A 58 12.81 4.56 3.04
C ASP A 58 12.55 4.83 1.54
N ALA A 59 13.03 5.96 1.02
CA ALA A 59 12.91 6.29 -0.40
C ALA A 59 13.72 5.32 -1.26
N ASP A 60 14.93 4.95 -0.82
CA ASP A 60 15.77 3.98 -1.49
C ASP A 60 15.15 2.57 -1.50
N GLU A 61 14.53 2.15 -0.39
CA GLU A 61 13.80 0.88 -0.33
C GLU A 61 12.54 0.91 -1.23
N ALA A 62 11.81 2.01 -1.24
CA ALA A 62 10.69 2.20 -2.16
C ALA A 62 11.15 2.11 -3.63
N ALA A 63 12.28 2.73 -3.97
CA ALA A 63 12.86 2.67 -5.30
C ALA A 63 13.26 1.23 -5.71
N LYS A 64 13.75 0.41 -4.77
CA LYS A 64 14.06 -1.00 -5.02
C LYS A 64 12.78 -1.79 -5.33
N THR A 65 11.71 -1.57 -4.56
CA THR A 65 10.41 -2.19 -4.80
C THR A 65 9.85 -1.80 -6.17
N ILE A 66 9.92 -0.52 -6.55
CA ILE A 66 9.49 -0.04 -7.87
C ILE A 66 10.28 -0.71 -9.01
N LYS A 67 11.60 -0.86 -8.84
CA LYS A 67 12.44 -1.60 -9.82
C LYS A 67 11.99 -3.05 -9.96
N LEU A 68 11.61 -3.71 -8.84
CA LEU A 68 11.10 -5.08 -8.86
C LEU A 68 9.76 -5.16 -9.60
N VAL A 69 8.81 -4.25 -9.31
CA VAL A 69 7.52 -4.16 -10.02
C VAL A 69 7.74 -4.01 -11.52
N ASN A 70 8.59 -3.06 -11.94
CA ASN A 70 8.90 -2.84 -13.34
C ASN A 70 9.55 -4.06 -14.02
N ARG A 71 10.39 -4.81 -13.28
CA ARG A 71 10.97 -6.06 -13.77
C ARG A 71 9.90 -7.13 -13.97
N GLN A 72 8.99 -7.31 -13.01
CA GLN A 72 7.88 -8.25 -13.12
C GLN A 72 6.92 -7.88 -14.27
N ALA A 73 6.64 -6.59 -14.45
CA ALA A 73 5.84 -6.10 -15.56
C ALA A 73 6.42 -6.50 -16.93
N LYS A 74 7.76 -6.38 -17.07
CA LYS A 74 8.47 -6.82 -18.28
C LYS A 74 8.41 -8.33 -18.49
N VAL A 75 8.61 -9.13 -17.43
CA VAL A 75 8.57 -10.60 -17.50
C VAL A 75 7.18 -11.08 -17.91
N LEU A 76 6.14 -10.45 -17.38
CA LEU A 76 4.75 -10.84 -17.63
C LEU A 76 4.14 -10.18 -18.89
N ASN A 77 4.90 -9.29 -19.53
CA ASN A 77 4.42 -8.48 -20.68
C ASN A 77 3.08 -7.78 -20.40
N ARG A 78 2.92 -7.26 -19.17
CA ARG A 78 1.76 -6.48 -18.75
C ARG A 78 2.14 -5.29 -17.86
N SER A 79 1.32 -4.24 -17.83
CA SER A 79 1.47 -3.17 -16.88
C SER A 79 1.06 -3.66 -15.49
N ILE A 80 1.85 -3.31 -14.48
CA ILE A 80 1.52 -3.51 -13.06
C ILE A 80 1.49 -2.12 -12.42
N PRO A 81 0.30 -1.58 -12.14
CA PRO A 81 0.17 -0.26 -11.52
C PRO A 81 0.79 -0.25 -10.13
N PHE A 82 1.49 0.84 -9.81
CA PHE A 82 2.06 1.03 -8.48
C PHE A 82 2.01 2.50 -8.06
N ALA A 83 2.00 2.74 -6.76
CA ALA A 83 2.10 4.09 -6.21
C ALA A 83 2.77 4.07 -4.83
N VAL A 84 3.40 5.19 -4.46
CA VAL A 84 4.01 5.37 -3.13
C VAL A 84 2.98 5.97 -2.18
N LEU A 85 2.83 5.37 -1.01
CA LEU A 85 2.03 5.89 0.11
C LEU A 85 2.97 6.45 1.17
N MET A 86 2.90 7.78 1.37
CA MET A 86 3.63 8.42 2.47
C MET A 86 2.97 8.06 3.81
N THR A 87 3.76 7.54 4.74
CA THR A 87 3.29 7.10 6.06
C THR A 87 3.96 7.87 7.18
N ARG A 88 3.36 7.85 8.37
CA ARG A 88 3.83 8.56 9.58
C ARG A 88 4.10 10.03 9.33
N THR A 89 3.32 10.67 8.48
CA THR A 89 3.45 12.09 8.20
C THR A 89 2.86 12.94 9.33
N ASN A 90 3.38 14.16 9.48
CA ASN A 90 2.82 15.13 10.41
C ASN A 90 1.83 16.05 9.67
N PRO A 91 0.57 16.21 10.14
CA PRO A 91 -0.42 17.02 9.44
C PRO A 91 -0.16 18.53 9.49
N ALA A 92 0.64 18.99 10.48
CA ALA A 92 0.93 20.40 10.70
C ALA A 92 2.22 20.86 10.02
N ILE A 93 3.16 19.94 9.79
CA ILE A 93 4.50 20.27 9.30
C ILE A 93 4.90 19.29 8.21
N THR A 94 5.28 19.81 7.06
CA THR A 94 5.95 19.01 6.02
C THR A 94 7.44 19.32 6.04
N PRO A 95 8.27 18.41 6.56
CA PRO A 95 9.73 18.60 6.59
C PRO A 95 10.32 18.82 5.20
N ARG A 96 11.45 19.54 5.12
CA ARG A 96 12.14 19.76 3.85
C ARG A 96 12.58 18.47 3.19
N THR A 97 13.05 17.50 3.97
CA THR A 97 13.42 16.15 3.49
C THR A 97 12.24 15.43 2.85
N LEU A 98 11.07 15.46 3.48
CA LEU A 98 9.86 14.85 2.91
C LEU A 98 9.48 15.50 1.56
N LYS A 99 9.53 16.84 1.47
CA LYS A 99 9.29 17.54 0.20
C LYS A 99 10.29 17.15 -0.88
N HIS A 100 11.55 17.03 -0.51
CA HIS A 100 12.62 16.61 -1.43
C HIS A 100 12.33 15.22 -1.99
N ILE A 101 12.05 14.24 -1.14
CA ILE A 101 11.72 12.86 -1.53
C ILE A 101 10.47 12.81 -2.43
N MET A 102 9.43 13.56 -2.09
CA MET A 102 8.23 13.62 -2.95
C MET A 102 8.53 14.20 -4.33
N ASN A 103 9.41 15.20 -4.41
CA ASN A 103 9.85 15.75 -5.69
C ASN A 103 10.68 14.73 -6.49
N GLU A 104 11.60 14.00 -5.86
CA GLU A 104 12.36 12.93 -6.52
C GLU A 104 11.44 11.85 -7.13
N PHE A 105 10.41 11.41 -6.39
CA PHE A 105 9.43 10.48 -6.93
C PHE A 105 8.65 11.09 -8.11
N HIS A 106 8.25 12.35 -8.00
CA HIS A 106 7.53 13.04 -9.06
C HIS A 106 8.40 13.19 -10.33
N GLU A 107 9.65 13.61 -10.18
CA GLU A 107 10.62 13.71 -11.29
C GLU A 107 10.90 12.36 -11.96
N ALA A 108 10.87 11.28 -11.17
CA ALA A 108 10.99 9.91 -11.66
C ALA A 108 9.68 9.37 -12.30
N GLY A 109 8.63 10.18 -12.38
CA GLY A 109 7.33 9.74 -12.91
C GLY A 109 6.59 8.73 -12.01
N VAL A 110 6.94 8.68 -10.72
CA VAL A 110 6.32 7.78 -9.76
C VAL A 110 5.10 8.45 -9.13
N GLU A 111 3.96 7.78 -9.19
CA GLU A 111 2.75 8.26 -8.56
C GLU A 111 2.82 8.17 -7.04
N ILE A 112 2.34 9.20 -6.36
CA ILE A 112 2.21 9.26 -4.91
C ILE A 112 0.72 9.37 -4.57
N PHE A 113 0.29 8.68 -3.50
CA PHE A 113 -1.05 8.88 -2.95
C PHE A 113 -1.23 10.33 -2.47
N LYS A 114 -2.38 10.92 -2.77
CA LYS A 114 -2.76 12.26 -2.26
C LYS A 114 -3.00 12.21 -0.75
N THR A 115 -3.57 11.10 -0.28
CA THR A 115 -3.82 10.84 1.13
C THR A 115 -2.60 10.15 1.73
N SER A 116 -1.91 10.82 2.66
CA SER A 116 -0.88 10.19 3.46
C SER A 116 -1.45 9.58 4.74
N LEU A 117 -0.81 8.54 5.26
CA LEU A 117 -1.16 7.96 6.55
C LEU A 117 -0.43 8.74 7.66
N ILE A 118 -1.22 9.51 8.41
CA ILE A 118 -0.70 10.43 9.44
C ILE A 118 -0.23 9.63 10.66
N ASP A 119 0.87 10.05 11.29
CA ASP A 119 1.33 9.46 12.54
C ASP A 119 0.35 9.80 13.67
N ARG A 120 -0.36 8.79 14.15
CA ARG A 120 -1.37 8.91 15.20
C ARG A 120 -1.21 7.83 16.24
N GLU A 121 -1.49 8.20 17.48
CA GLU A 121 -1.51 7.26 18.61
C GLU A 121 -2.48 6.09 18.35
N ALA A 122 -3.65 6.34 17.80
CA ALA A 122 -4.63 5.31 17.51
C ALA A 122 -4.09 4.21 16.58
N PHE A 123 -3.26 4.53 15.60
CA PHE A 123 -2.64 3.52 14.74
C PHE A 123 -1.56 2.70 15.46
N ARG A 124 -0.84 3.31 16.42
CA ARG A 124 0.13 2.57 17.25
C ARG A 124 -0.57 1.68 18.27
N ALA A 125 -1.68 2.17 18.83
CA ALA A 125 -2.46 1.49 19.85
C ALA A 125 -3.06 0.15 19.38
N ILE A 126 -3.42 0.03 18.09
CA ILE A 126 -3.91 -1.23 17.50
C ILE A 126 -2.92 -2.38 17.74
N ARG A 127 -1.61 -2.14 17.62
CA ARG A 127 -0.61 -3.19 17.88
C ARG A 127 -0.54 -3.62 19.33
N SER A 128 -0.86 -2.71 20.24
CA SER A 128 -0.82 -2.99 21.70
C SER A 128 -2.11 -3.63 22.21
N PHE A 129 -3.25 -3.21 21.69
CA PHE A 129 -4.56 -3.61 22.18
C PHE A 129 -5.29 -4.61 21.26
N GLY A 130 -4.80 -4.80 20.03
CA GLY A 130 -5.45 -5.63 19.02
C GLY A 130 -6.69 -4.97 18.39
N GLY A 131 -7.41 -5.70 17.56
CA GLY A 131 -8.63 -5.22 16.90
C GLY A 131 -8.36 -4.23 15.76
N THR A 132 -9.33 -3.35 15.54
CA THR A 132 -9.28 -2.26 14.55
C THR A 132 -9.29 -0.90 15.25
N VAL A 133 -9.09 0.18 14.49
CA VAL A 133 -9.18 1.56 15.04
C VAL A 133 -10.54 1.83 15.69
N ASN A 134 -11.62 1.20 15.18
CA ASN A 134 -12.96 1.37 15.71
C ASN A 134 -13.20 0.63 17.03
N ASP A 135 -12.36 -0.34 17.37
CA ASP A 135 -12.48 -1.15 18.59
C ASP A 135 -11.73 -0.52 19.77
N LEU A 136 -10.97 0.55 19.53
CA LEU A 136 -10.19 1.23 20.57
C LEU A 136 -11.09 2.00 21.55
N ASP A 137 -10.76 1.94 22.85
CA ASP A 137 -11.46 2.69 23.90
C ASP A 137 -11.09 4.18 23.87
N PRO A 138 -12.05 5.11 23.65
CA PRO A 138 -11.81 6.54 23.62
C PRO A 138 -11.29 7.12 24.97
N LYS A 139 -11.46 6.39 26.06
CA LYS A 139 -10.94 6.78 27.38
C LYS A 139 -9.42 6.53 27.49
N GLN A 140 -8.90 5.59 26.69
CA GLN A 140 -7.49 5.20 26.72
C GLN A 140 -6.68 5.78 25.57
N VAL A 141 -7.32 5.98 24.42
CA VAL A 141 -6.65 6.42 23.19
C VAL A 141 -7.31 7.66 22.63
N SER A 142 -6.52 8.71 22.41
CA SER A 142 -7.03 9.96 21.84
C SER A 142 -7.01 9.97 20.32
N GLY A 143 -7.90 10.76 19.71
CA GLY A 143 -7.89 11.04 18.27
C GLY A 143 -8.34 9.89 17.39
N ILE A 144 -9.13 8.95 17.91
CA ILE A 144 -9.68 7.80 17.16
C ILE A 144 -10.46 8.27 15.94
N ASP A 145 -11.38 9.24 16.09
CA ASP A 145 -12.19 9.75 14.96
C ASP A 145 -11.33 10.28 13.82
N LYS A 146 -10.23 10.98 14.17
CA LYS A 146 -9.29 11.50 13.16
C LYS A 146 -8.50 10.38 12.49
N ALA A 147 -8.21 9.28 13.19
CA ALA A 147 -7.55 8.13 12.61
C ALA A 147 -8.51 7.36 11.69
N VAL A 148 -9.75 7.16 12.11
CA VAL A 148 -10.81 6.55 11.28
C VAL A 148 -11.02 7.35 10.00
N ALA A 149 -11.16 8.68 10.10
CA ALA A 149 -11.33 9.55 8.93
C ALA A 149 -10.12 9.46 7.97
N ASN A 150 -8.88 9.41 8.49
CA ASN A 150 -7.70 9.29 7.66
C ASN A 150 -7.61 7.90 6.98
N ALA A 151 -7.90 6.82 7.69
CA ALA A 151 -7.94 5.48 7.12
C ALA A 151 -9.04 5.36 6.05
N HIS A 152 -10.22 5.94 6.30
CA HIS A 152 -11.32 5.96 5.33
C HIS A 152 -10.95 6.73 4.06
N ALA A 153 -10.34 7.93 4.18
CA ALA A 153 -9.89 8.72 3.04
C ALA A 153 -8.88 7.94 2.18
N LEU A 154 -7.94 7.24 2.81
CA LEU A 154 -7.00 6.36 2.11
C LEU A 154 -7.73 5.22 1.39
N ALA A 155 -8.66 4.54 2.06
CA ALA A 155 -9.42 3.44 1.46
C ALA A 155 -10.22 3.89 0.23
N VAL A 156 -10.84 5.08 0.30
CA VAL A 156 -11.54 5.68 -0.84
C VAL A 156 -10.58 5.92 -2.01
N GLU A 157 -9.41 6.51 -1.76
CA GLU A 157 -8.42 6.75 -2.81
C GLU A 157 -7.89 5.45 -3.44
N VAL A 158 -7.64 4.41 -2.65
CA VAL A 158 -7.25 3.08 -3.16
C VAL A 158 -8.32 2.52 -4.11
N ILE A 159 -9.59 2.57 -3.70
CA ILE A 159 -10.73 2.09 -4.50
C ILE A 159 -10.85 2.89 -5.81
N GLU A 160 -10.72 4.20 -5.75
CA GLU A 160 -10.79 5.05 -6.94
C GLU A 160 -9.66 4.75 -7.93
N ARG A 161 -8.43 4.55 -7.44
CA ARG A 161 -7.28 4.17 -8.27
C ARG A 161 -7.52 2.82 -8.96
N ILE A 162 -7.97 1.80 -8.23
CA ILE A 162 -8.26 0.48 -8.81
C ILE A 162 -9.37 0.59 -9.87
N LYS A 163 -10.43 1.37 -9.62
CA LYS A 163 -11.49 1.60 -10.62
C LYS A 163 -10.97 2.34 -11.87
N GLY A 164 -10.06 3.30 -11.71
CA GLY A 164 -9.41 4.00 -12.81
C GLY A 164 -8.60 3.04 -13.69
N ILE A 165 -7.76 2.21 -13.07
CA ILE A 165 -6.93 1.20 -13.74
C ILE A 165 -7.80 0.25 -14.59
N LYS A 166 -8.90 -0.26 -14.02
CA LYS A 166 -9.81 -1.19 -14.75
C LYS A 166 -10.50 -0.55 -15.95
N ARG A 167 -10.81 0.75 -15.89
CA ARG A 167 -11.40 1.48 -17.03
C ARG A 167 -10.41 1.68 -18.17
N GLU A 168 -9.17 2.02 -17.86
CA GLU A 168 -8.11 2.19 -18.86
C GLU A 168 -7.71 0.87 -19.52
N GLY A 169 -7.71 -0.23 -18.76
CA GLY A 169 -7.45 -1.58 -19.28
C GLY A 169 -8.54 -2.09 -20.23
N GLY A 170 -9.80 -1.76 -19.96
CA GLY A 170 -10.94 -2.15 -20.81
C GLY A 170 -11.02 -1.41 -22.16
N GLN A 171 -10.43 -0.22 -22.27
CA GLN A 171 -10.42 0.56 -23.52
C GLN A 171 -9.31 0.16 -24.51
N LYS A 172 -8.38 -0.69 -24.13
CA LYS A 172 -7.27 -1.14 -24.98
C LYS A 172 -7.53 -2.48 -25.69
N HIS A 173 -8.72 -3.04 -25.56
CA HIS A 173 -9.10 -4.32 -26.14
C HIS A 173 -10.29 -4.23 -27.13
N ASP A 174 -10.72 -3.03 -27.50
CA ASP A 174 -11.61 -2.74 -28.62
C ASP A 174 -10.78 -2.05 -29.73
#